data_0882477ec97a900b9785c5d1109d2596
#
_entry.id   0882477ec97a900b9785c5d1109d2596
#
_cell.length_a   1.000
_cell.length_b   1.000
_cell.length_c   1.000
_cell.angle_alpha   90.00
_cell.angle_beta   90.00
_cell.angle_gamma   90.00
#
_symmetry.space_group_name_H-M   'P 1'
#
loop_
_entity.id
_entity.type
_entity.pdbx_description
1 polymer ?
#
loop_
_entity_poly.entity_id
_entity_poly.type
_entity_poly.pdbx_seq_one_letter_code
_entity_poly.pdbx_strand_id
1 'polypeptide(L)'
;RELDPLLRQSIRRFSSEFINRKLSLSYTPPSDENGTLQMITDDKWFCFVIEQLLSNALKYTQAGTISIFFSQPNVLCIKDTGIGIAPQDLPRIFEKGYTGCNGRTDKKASGLGLYLCKRICKNLGIGISITSEIGDGTCVYLSLDQYPLKAE
;
A
#
# COMPACT_ATOMS: atom_id res chain seq x y z
N ARG A 1 -15.54 -8.89 7.03
CA ARG A 1 -15.05 -9.45 5.75
C ARG A 1 -13.68 -10.03 5.91
N GLU A 2 -13.43 -11.12 5.22
CA GLU A 2 -12.11 -11.70 5.18
C GLU A 2 -11.20 -10.85 4.30
N LEU A 3 -9.99 -10.62 4.77
CA LEU A 3 -9.04 -9.77 4.04
C LEU A 3 -8.41 -10.47 2.85
N ASP A 4 -8.16 -11.77 2.96
CA ASP A 4 -7.45 -12.47 1.89
C ASP A 4 -8.16 -12.35 0.53
N PRO A 5 -9.47 -12.60 0.42
CA PRO A 5 -10.12 -12.43 -0.87
C PRO A 5 -10.06 -11.00 -1.40
N LEU A 6 -10.17 -10.01 -0.52
CA LEU A 6 -10.10 -8.62 -0.93
C LEU A 6 -8.73 -8.26 -1.46
N LEU A 7 -7.68 -8.73 -0.79
CA LEU A 7 -6.31 -8.48 -1.22
C LEU A 7 -6.03 -9.15 -2.57
N ARG A 8 -6.47 -10.40 -2.73
CA ARG A 8 -6.27 -11.10 -3.98
C ARG A 8 -7.01 -10.44 -5.13
N GLN A 9 -8.20 -9.91 -4.87
CA GLN A 9 -8.96 -9.20 -5.89
C GLN A 9 -8.21 -7.95 -6.35
N SER A 10 -7.69 -7.19 -5.41
CA SER A 10 -6.94 -5.98 -5.73
C SER A 10 -5.67 -6.31 -6.50
N ILE A 11 -4.97 -7.37 -6.09
CA ILE A 11 -3.73 -7.77 -6.74
C ILE A 11 -3.99 -8.18 -8.19
N ARG A 12 -5.07 -8.92 -8.42
CA ARG A 12 -5.37 -9.41 -9.77
C ARG A 12 -5.56 -8.29 -10.78
N ARG A 13 -5.97 -7.11 -10.33
CA ARG A 13 -6.14 -5.97 -11.24
C ARG A 13 -4.83 -5.52 -11.86
N PHE A 14 -3.72 -5.85 -11.25
CA PHE A 14 -2.41 -5.42 -11.74
C PHE A 14 -1.60 -6.53 -12.37
N SER A 15 -2.18 -7.72 -12.55
CA SER A 15 -1.40 -8.87 -13.01
C SER A 15 -0.76 -8.64 -14.38
N SER A 16 -1.46 -8.00 -15.31
CA SER A 16 -0.89 -7.74 -16.63
C SER A 16 0.27 -6.75 -16.55
N GLU A 17 0.21 -5.78 -15.64
CA GLU A 17 1.31 -4.84 -15.48
C GLU A 17 2.56 -5.54 -14.94
N PHE A 18 2.40 -6.45 -13.98
CA PHE A 18 3.53 -7.21 -13.47
C PHE A 18 4.17 -8.02 -14.58
N ILE A 19 3.35 -8.68 -15.39
CA ILE A 19 3.86 -9.50 -16.49
C ILE A 19 4.57 -8.63 -17.53
N ASN A 20 3.94 -7.55 -17.95
CA ASN A 20 4.49 -6.69 -18.99
C ASN A 20 5.78 -6.04 -18.55
N ARG A 21 5.90 -5.68 -17.28
CA ARG A 21 7.08 -5.00 -16.77
C ARG A 21 8.10 -5.97 -16.18
N LYS A 22 7.79 -7.25 -16.20
CA LYS A 22 8.67 -8.31 -15.69
C LYS A 22 9.07 -8.10 -14.25
N LEU A 23 8.11 -7.61 -13.46
CA LEU A 23 8.28 -7.45 -12.02
C LEU A 23 7.74 -8.68 -11.31
N SER A 24 8.36 -9.04 -10.21
CA SER A 24 7.90 -10.13 -9.38
C SER A 24 6.94 -9.64 -8.33
N LEU A 25 5.93 -10.45 -8.04
CA LEU A 25 4.99 -10.17 -6.95
C LEU A 25 5.06 -11.32 -5.95
N SER A 26 5.21 -10.96 -4.69
CA SER A 26 5.17 -11.92 -3.59
C SER A 26 4.02 -11.56 -2.69
N TYR A 27 3.11 -12.50 -2.46
CA TYR A 27 1.98 -12.27 -1.58
C TYR A 27 1.92 -13.39 -0.54
N THR A 28 1.93 -12.99 0.73
CA THR A 28 1.80 -13.91 1.85
C THR A 28 0.47 -13.61 2.52
N PRO A 29 -0.49 -14.54 2.48
CA PRO A 29 -1.81 -14.30 3.06
C PRO A 29 -1.75 -14.07 4.56
N PRO A 30 -2.78 -13.44 5.13
CA PRO A 30 -2.84 -13.31 6.58
C PRO A 30 -2.87 -14.68 7.24
N SER A 31 -2.24 -14.75 8.39
CA SER A 31 -2.10 -15.99 9.12
C SER A 31 -2.53 -15.74 10.56
N ASP A 32 -3.72 -16.20 10.92
CA ASP A 32 -4.18 -16.20 12.29
C ASP A 32 -4.48 -17.64 12.69
N GLU A 33 -4.92 -17.83 13.92
CA GLU A 33 -5.16 -19.18 14.43
C GLU A 33 -6.24 -19.89 13.65
N ASN A 34 -7.16 -19.15 13.08
CA ASN A 34 -8.28 -19.72 12.34
C ASN A 34 -8.06 -19.70 10.84
N GLY A 35 -6.92 -19.20 10.39
CA GLY A 35 -6.62 -19.12 8.97
C GLY A 35 -7.25 -17.96 8.25
N THR A 36 -7.99 -17.11 8.95
CA THR A 36 -8.63 -15.96 8.35
C THR A 36 -8.44 -14.74 9.24
N LEU A 37 -8.23 -13.61 8.62
CA LEU A 37 -8.23 -12.33 9.30
C LEU A 37 -9.39 -11.54 8.77
N GLN A 38 -10.26 -11.11 9.67
CA GLN A 38 -11.47 -10.39 9.29
C GLN A 38 -11.47 -9.01 9.91
N MET A 39 -12.10 -8.09 9.21
CA MET A 39 -12.33 -6.77 9.77
C MET A 39 -13.65 -6.22 9.22
N ILE A 40 -14.25 -5.35 9.99
CA ILE A 40 -15.45 -4.63 9.57
C ILE A 40 -14.98 -3.34 8.92
N THR A 41 -15.13 -3.25 7.60
CA THR A 41 -14.69 -2.09 6.87
C THR A 41 -15.51 -1.96 5.60
N ASP A 42 -15.32 -0.85 4.93
CA ASP A 42 -15.91 -0.63 3.61
C ASP A 42 -14.99 -1.28 2.58
N ASP A 43 -15.43 -2.38 2.00
CA ASP A 43 -14.61 -3.15 1.06
C ASP A 43 -14.13 -2.29 -0.09
N LYS A 44 -15.00 -1.46 -0.62
CA LYS A 44 -14.69 -0.64 -1.78
C LYS A 44 -13.55 0.34 -1.48
N TRP A 45 -13.64 1.03 -0.35
CA TRP A 45 -12.64 2.01 0.00
C TRP A 45 -11.33 1.36 0.44
N PHE A 46 -11.42 0.21 1.11
CA PHE A 46 -10.22 -0.52 1.47
C PHE A 46 -9.48 -0.98 0.21
N CYS A 47 -10.20 -1.54 -0.75
CA CYS A 47 -9.57 -1.97 -2.01
C CYS A 47 -8.98 -0.80 -2.77
N PHE A 48 -9.64 0.36 -2.72
CA PHE A 48 -9.09 1.56 -3.35
C PHE A 48 -7.72 1.89 -2.77
N VAL A 49 -7.59 1.84 -1.45
CA VAL A 49 -6.31 2.13 -0.80
C VAL A 49 -5.24 1.14 -1.26
N ILE A 50 -5.56 -0.15 -1.24
CA ILE A 50 -4.60 -1.18 -1.66
C ILE A 50 -4.17 -0.94 -3.11
N GLU A 51 -5.12 -0.64 -3.98
CA GLU A 51 -4.81 -0.42 -5.39
C GLU A 51 -3.95 0.81 -5.60
N GLN A 52 -4.19 1.88 -4.84
CA GLN A 52 -3.36 3.06 -4.93
C GLN A 52 -1.93 2.79 -4.48
N LEU A 53 -1.79 2.02 -3.42
CA LEU A 53 -0.45 1.68 -2.91
C LEU A 53 0.29 0.77 -3.89
N LEU A 54 -0.41 -0.18 -4.52
CA LEU A 54 0.18 -1.02 -5.54
C LEU A 54 0.57 -0.21 -6.77
N SER A 55 -0.28 0.71 -7.18
CA SER A 55 0.01 1.58 -8.32
C SER A 55 1.28 2.39 -8.07
N ASN A 56 1.42 2.94 -6.87
CA ASN A 56 2.64 3.67 -6.51
C ASN A 56 3.87 2.77 -6.52
N ALA A 57 3.74 1.57 -5.95
CA ALA A 57 4.88 0.64 -5.92
C ALA A 57 5.32 0.30 -7.34
N LEU A 58 4.36 0.06 -8.22
CA LEU A 58 4.68 -0.24 -9.62
C LEU A 58 5.34 0.95 -10.31
N LYS A 59 4.84 2.15 -10.04
CA LYS A 59 5.37 3.35 -10.67
C LYS A 59 6.84 3.55 -10.36
N TYR A 60 7.26 3.27 -9.15
CA TYR A 60 8.61 3.57 -8.70
C TYR A 60 9.54 2.37 -8.62
N THR A 61 9.11 1.21 -9.11
CA THR A 61 9.94 0.01 -9.15
C THR A 61 10.19 -0.36 -10.61
N GLN A 62 11.42 -0.16 -11.08
CA GLN A 62 11.76 -0.48 -12.45
C GLN A 62 12.08 -1.95 -12.64
N ALA A 63 12.74 -2.52 -11.65
CA ALA A 63 13.08 -3.95 -11.67
C ALA A 63 13.08 -4.44 -10.24
N GLY A 64 12.67 -5.69 -10.04
CA GLY A 64 12.69 -6.28 -8.71
C GLY A 64 11.35 -6.83 -8.28
N THR A 65 11.01 -6.63 -7.02
CA THR A 65 9.90 -7.32 -6.39
C THR A 65 9.03 -6.37 -5.60
N ILE A 66 7.72 -6.61 -5.67
CA ILE A 66 6.74 -5.98 -4.79
C ILE A 66 6.17 -7.07 -3.91
N SER A 67 6.22 -6.88 -2.60
CA SER A 67 5.80 -7.89 -1.63
C SER A 67 4.64 -7.37 -0.80
N ILE A 68 3.63 -8.20 -0.60
CA ILE A 68 2.49 -7.90 0.26
C ILE A 68 2.45 -8.99 1.32
N PHE A 69 2.57 -8.58 2.58
CA PHE A 69 2.68 -9.54 3.67
C PHE A 69 2.24 -8.89 4.97
N PHE A 70 2.13 -9.70 6.01
CA PHE A 70 1.80 -9.19 7.34
C PHE A 70 3.04 -9.30 8.22
N SER A 71 3.55 -8.16 8.69
CA SER A 71 4.70 -8.16 9.59
C SER A 71 4.28 -8.52 11.02
N GLN A 72 3.03 -8.22 11.36
CA GLN A 72 2.39 -8.59 12.61
C GLN A 72 0.96 -8.98 12.27
N PRO A 73 0.24 -9.64 13.17
CA PRO A 73 -1.10 -10.12 12.83
C PRO A 73 -2.02 -9.05 12.26
N ASN A 74 -1.88 -7.81 12.71
CA ASN A 74 -2.76 -6.74 12.26
C ASN A 74 -2.04 -5.64 11.50
N VAL A 75 -0.84 -5.90 11.00
CA VAL A 75 -0.07 -4.92 10.25
C VAL A 75 0.23 -5.44 8.87
N LEU A 76 -0.46 -4.90 7.89
CA LEU A 76 -0.28 -5.24 6.48
C LEU A 76 0.82 -4.38 5.90
N CYS A 77 1.75 -5.01 5.19
CA CYS A 77 2.87 -4.31 4.58
C CYS A 77 2.83 -4.47 3.07
N ILE A 78 3.10 -3.36 2.38
CA ILE A 78 3.31 -3.36 0.92
C ILE A 78 4.70 -2.80 0.70
N LYS A 79 5.61 -3.67 0.28
CA LYS A 79 7.02 -3.31 0.17
C LYS A 79 7.48 -3.44 -1.27
N ASP A 80 8.23 -2.45 -1.74
CA ASP A 80 8.83 -2.53 -3.07
C ASP A 80 10.35 -2.37 -2.97
N THR A 81 11.05 -2.82 -4.01
CA THR A 81 12.49 -2.67 -4.13
C THR A 81 12.82 -1.57 -5.13
N GLY A 82 12.03 -0.51 -5.11
CA GLY A 82 12.16 0.58 -6.05
C GLY A 82 13.21 1.61 -5.65
N ILE A 83 13.04 2.80 -6.21
CA ILE A 83 14.03 3.86 -6.04
C ILE A 83 14.05 4.46 -4.63
N GLY A 84 12.98 4.28 -3.87
CA GLY A 84 12.89 4.87 -2.54
C GLY A 84 12.48 6.33 -2.58
N ILE A 85 12.34 6.90 -1.39
CA ILE A 85 11.90 8.29 -1.20
C ILE A 85 12.98 9.02 -0.43
N ALA A 86 13.34 10.21 -0.91
CA ALA A 86 14.34 11.01 -0.23
C ALA A 86 13.88 11.40 1.17
N PRO A 87 14.80 11.47 2.15
CA PRO A 87 14.41 11.81 3.52
C PRO A 87 13.67 13.14 3.64
N GLN A 88 14.03 14.11 2.81
CA GLN A 88 13.36 15.42 2.86
C GLN A 88 11.93 15.34 2.33
N ASP A 89 11.61 14.34 1.52
CA ASP A 89 10.27 14.19 0.96
C ASP A 89 9.35 13.39 1.87
N LEU A 90 9.91 12.48 2.69
CA LEU A 90 9.09 11.58 3.52
C LEU A 90 8.04 12.31 4.37
N PRO A 91 8.37 13.41 5.05
CA PRO A 91 7.35 14.08 5.88
C PRO A 91 6.23 14.71 5.07
N ARG A 92 6.40 14.84 3.76
CA ARG A 92 5.46 15.56 2.92
C ARG A 92 4.67 14.69 1.95
N ILE A 93 4.93 13.38 1.91
CA ILE A 93 4.37 12.53 0.85
C ILE A 93 2.85 12.40 0.94
N PHE A 94 2.26 12.68 2.09
CA PHE A 94 0.81 12.63 2.23
C PHE A 94 0.14 13.99 2.01
N GLU A 95 0.91 15.03 1.73
CA GLU A 95 0.33 16.34 1.47
C GLU A 95 -0.41 16.35 0.14
N LYS A 96 -1.52 17.07 0.12
CA LYS A 96 -2.34 17.16 -1.08
C LYS A 96 -1.53 17.80 -2.21
N GLY A 97 -1.44 17.08 -3.33
CA GLY A 97 -0.76 17.60 -4.51
C GLY A 97 0.75 17.48 -4.48
N TYR A 98 1.33 16.93 -3.42
CA TYR A 98 2.78 16.82 -3.35
C TYR A 98 3.26 15.64 -4.19
N THR A 99 4.17 15.89 -5.13
CA THR A 99 4.70 14.85 -6.01
C THR A 99 6.17 14.53 -5.76
N GLY A 100 6.87 15.38 -4.99
CA GLY A 100 8.28 15.15 -4.70
C GLY A 100 9.16 15.27 -5.92
N CYS A 101 10.44 15.00 -5.74
CA CYS A 101 11.41 15.08 -6.83
C CYS A 101 11.14 14.03 -7.90
N ASN A 102 10.77 12.84 -7.49
CA ASN A 102 10.55 11.74 -8.43
C ASN A 102 9.26 11.90 -9.21
N GLY A 103 8.25 12.52 -8.60
CA GLY A 103 6.98 12.71 -9.25
C GLY A 103 7.04 13.69 -10.40
N ARG A 104 8.05 14.53 -10.45
CA ARG A 104 8.18 15.52 -11.51
C ARG A 104 8.42 14.91 -12.87
N THR A 105 8.97 13.71 -12.91
CA THR A 105 9.25 13.04 -14.18
C THR A 105 8.04 12.33 -14.74
N ASP A 106 6.97 12.23 -13.98
CA ASP A 106 5.74 11.58 -14.39
C ASP A 106 4.67 12.66 -14.60
N LYS A 107 4.38 12.96 -15.84
CA LYS A 107 3.43 14.00 -16.17
C LYS A 107 2.01 13.71 -15.70
N LYS A 108 1.73 12.44 -15.39
CA LYS A 108 0.41 12.02 -14.92
C LYS A 108 0.29 12.06 -13.40
N ALA A 109 1.39 12.29 -12.70
CA ALA A 109 1.35 12.32 -11.25
C ALA A 109 0.62 13.56 -10.77
N SER A 110 -0.46 13.35 -10.00
CA SER A 110 -1.26 14.43 -9.47
C SER A 110 -0.95 14.73 -8.00
N GLY A 111 -0.27 13.81 -7.32
CA GLY A 111 -0.01 13.97 -5.90
C GLY A 111 -1.22 13.72 -5.03
N LEU A 112 -2.29 13.16 -5.58
CA LEU A 112 -3.52 12.93 -4.83
C LEU A 112 -3.66 11.52 -4.29
N GLY A 113 -2.94 10.55 -4.88
CA GLY A 113 -3.10 9.15 -4.49
C GLY A 113 -2.84 8.89 -3.02
N LEU A 114 -1.66 9.28 -2.53
CA LEU A 114 -1.30 9.06 -1.13
C LEU A 114 -2.10 9.94 -0.19
N TYR A 115 -2.40 11.18 -0.61
CA TYR A 115 -3.27 12.06 0.16
C TYR A 115 -4.63 11.39 0.41
N LEU A 116 -5.22 10.84 -0.64
CA LEU A 116 -6.52 10.17 -0.52
C LEU A 116 -6.41 8.92 0.35
N CYS A 117 -5.34 8.16 0.20
CA CYS A 117 -5.13 6.98 1.05
C CYS A 117 -5.10 7.36 2.52
N LYS A 118 -4.39 8.42 2.86
CA LYS A 118 -4.31 8.88 4.24
C LYS A 118 -5.68 9.27 4.77
N ARG A 119 -6.44 10.00 3.97
CA ARG A 119 -7.79 10.41 4.38
C ARG A 119 -8.72 9.23 4.55
N ILE A 120 -8.69 8.30 3.61
CA ILE A 120 -9.56 7.13 3.68
C ILE A 120 -9.19 6.26 4.87
N CYS A 121 -7.90 6.04 5.08
CA CYS A 121 -7.46 5.24 6.23
C CYS A 121 -7.89 5.89 7.53
N LYS A 122 -7.78 7.20 7.63
CA LYS A 122 -8.23 7.89 8.84
C LYS A 122 -9.72 7.66 9.07
N ASN A 123 -10.52 7.74 8.03
CA ASN A 123 -11.96 7.53 8.14
C ASN A 123 -12.31 6.08 8.49
N LEU A 124 -11.50 5.14 8.03
CA LEU A 124 -11.70 3.72 8.32
C LEU A 124 -11.10 3.28 9.64
N GLY A 125 -10.35 4.16 10.32
CA GLY A 125 -9.70 3.79 11.56
C GLY A 125 -8.45 2.96 11.36
N ILE A 126 -7.81 3.10 10.20
CA ILE A 126 -6.59 2.36 9.87
C ILE A 126 -5.41 3.31 9.95
N GLY A 127 -4.36 2.90 10.67
CA GLY A 127 -3.13 3.67 10.69
C GLY A 127 -2.31 3.41 9.44
N ILE A 128 -1.70 4.45 8.88
CA ILE A 128 -0.84 4.31 7.72
C ILE A 128 0.48 5.01 7.98
N SER A 129 1.58 4.33 7.68
CA SER A 129 2.92 4.89 7.82
C SER A 129 3.80 4.33 6.72
N ILE A 130 4.92 5.02 6.47
CA ILE A 130 5.82 4.65 5.39
C ILE A 130 7.25 4.77 5.88
N THR A 131 8.07 3.77 5.55
CA THR A 131 9.52 3.86 5.68
C THR A 131 10.12 3.68 4.30
N SER A 132 11.23 4.35 4.06
CA SER A 132 11.85 4.29 2.74
C SER A 132 13.32 4.65 2.85
N GLU A 133 14.09 4.11 1.90
CA GLU A 133 15.51 4.40 1.80
C GLU A 133 15.88 4.44 0.33
N ILE A 134 16.55 5.51 -0.08
CA ILE A 134 16.95 5.64 -1.48
C ILE A 134 17.83 4.48 -1.88
N GLY A 135 17.52 3.85 -2.98
CA GLY A 135 18.24 2.69 -3.48
C GLY A 135 17.73 1.36 -2.96
N ASP A 136 16.98 1.35 -1.86
CA ASP A 136 16.49 0.11 -1.28
C ASP A 136 14.99 -0.10 -1.48
N GLY A 137 14.24 0.98 -1.59
CA GLY A 137 12.81 0.90 -1.81
C GLY A 137 11.98 1.46 -0.69
N THR A 138 10.72 1.14 -0.71
CA THR A 138 9.72 1.73 0.18
C THR A 138 8.83 0.65 0.78
N CYS A 139 8.45 0.82 2.04
CA CYS A 139 7.51 -0.06 2.68
C CYS A 139 6.38 0.77 3.30
N VAL A 140 5.15 0.44 2.93
CA VAL A 140 3.96 1.07 3.49
C VAL A 140 3.34 0.10 4.49
N TYR A 141 3.00 0.61 5.67
CA TYR A 141 2.41 -0.17 6.74
C TYR A 141 0.98 0.30 6.99
N LEU A 142 0.05 -0.65 7.03
CA LEU A 142 -1.34 -0.38 7.38
C LEU A 142 -1.64 -1.09 8.69
N SER A 143 -1.88 -0.32 9.74
CA SER A 143 -2.17 -0.86 11.07
C SER A 143 -3.66 -1.06 11.20
N LEU A 144 -4.09 -2.30 11.08
CA LEU A 144 -5.51 -2.65 11.08
C LEU A 144 -6.08 -2.75 12.49
N ASP A 145 -5.22 -2.91 13.48
CA ASP A 145 -5.66 -3.01 14.86
C ASP A 145 -6.14 -1.68 15.44
N GLN A 146 -5.96 -0.58 14.69
CA GLN A 146 -6.51 0.70 15.09
C GLN A 146 -7.96 0.86 14.69
N TYR A 147 -8.47 -0.08 13.91
CA TYR A 147 -9.86 -0.06 13.49
C TYR A 147 -10.77 -0.16 14.71
N PRO A 148 -11.82 0.67 14.80
CA PRO A 148 -12.63 0.73 16.03
C PRO A 148 -13.63 -0.43 16.14
N LEU A 149 -13.15 -1.65 16.06
CA LEU A 149 -14.02 -2.82 16.17
C LEU A 149 -14.60 -2.95 17.56
N LYS A 150 -13.86 -2.50 18.53
CA LYS A 150 -14.28 -2.57 19.90
C LYS A 150 -15.39 -1.61 20.26
N ALA A 151 -15.79 -0.81 19.30
CA ALA A 151 -16.87 0.14 19.55
C ALA A 151 -18.22 -0.55 19.70
N GLU A 152 -18.32 -1.79 19.25
CA GLU A 152 -19.59 -2.49 19.37
C GLU A 152 -20.00 -2.78 20.78
#